data_ab16c90b18b670c43668578121752fdc
#
_entry.id   ab16c90b18b670c43668578121752fdc
#
_cell.length_a   1.000
_cell.length_b   1.000
_cell.length_c   1.000
_cell.angle_alpha   90.00
_cell.angle_beta   90.00
_cell.angle_gamma   90.00
#
_symmetry.space_group_name_H-M   'P 1'
#
loop_
_entity.id
_entity.type
_entity.pdbx_description
1 polymer ?
#
loop_
_entity_poly.entity_id
_entity_poly.type
_entity_poly.pdbx_seq_one_letter_code
_entity_poly.pdbx_strand_id
1 'polypeptide(L)'
;MRKDTQGIMKKTKYAIALAALGVLSLGVMGCGKKETSTEATTETTTTEATTEATTEAATEVQHEGVYNDLTGEWVTDRTEEYGRPIAVMLNNISDAMPQCDIGKADIVYEMKVEGGITRLLGIFNDYSNLEKLGSIRSCRPYYVTVAMEYDAIYMHYGQSPQGEEKLSSSG
;
A
#
# COMPACT_ATOMS: atom_id res chain seq x y z
N MET A 1 -57.69 15.16 -10.21
CA MET A 1 -57.12 16.20 -11.11
C MET A 1 -55.65 15.85 -11.34
N ARG A 2 -55.35 15.33 -12.53
CA ARG A 2 -54.00 15.05 -13.01
C ARG A 2 -53.39 16.35 -13.47
N LYS A 3 -52.11 16.57 -13.19
CA LYS A 3 -51.25 17.47 -13.96
C LYS A 3 -49.91 16.80 -14.18
N ASP A 4 -49.74 16.34 -15.40
CA ASP A 4 -48.49 15.92 -15.99
C ASP A 4 -47.58 17.15 -16.17
N THR A 5 -46.30 17.00 -15.81
CA THR A 5 -45.28 17.95 -16.25
C THR A 5 -44.08 17.18 -16.75
N GLN A 6 -44.04 16.97 -18.04
CA GLN A 6 -42.89 16.48 -18.79
C GLN A 6 -41.83 17.59 -18.86
N GLY A 7 -40.71 17.40 -18.24
CA GLY A 7 -39.54 18.27 -18.34
C GLY A 7 -38.57 17.78 -19.41
N ILE A 8 -38.41 18.60 -20.41
CA ILE A 8 -37.68 18.48 -21.65
C ILE A 8 -36.19 18.17 -21.39
N MET A 9 -35.72 17.00 -21.87
CA MET A 9 -34.30 16.71 -21.99
C MET A 9 -33.68 17.48 -23.16
N LYS A 10 -32.86 18.46 -22.86
CA LYS A 10 -31.98 19.11 -23.86
C LYS A 10 -30.74 18.25 -24.09
N LYS A 11 -30.68 17.60 -25.25
CA LYS A 11 -29.48 16.94 -25.77
C LYS A 11 -28.55 18.01 -26.35
N THR A 12 -27.44 18.30 -25.68
CA THR A 12 -26.37 19.12 -26.24
C THR A 12 -25.37 18.22 -26.96
N LYS A 13 -25.35 18.30 -28.28
CA LYS A 13 -24.39 17.65 -29.14
C LYS A 13 -23.12 18.52 -29.20
N TYR A 14 -22.00 18.05 -28.73
CA TYR A 14 -20.71 18.66 -29.00
C TYR A 14 -20.10 18.03 -30.25
N ALA A 15 -19.93 18.87 -31.26
CA ALA A 15 -19.19 18.54 -32.47
C ALA A 15 -17.70 18.75 -32.20
N ILE A 16 -16.91 17.70 -32.41
CA ILE A 16 -15.44 17.76 -32.33
C ILE A 16 -14.94 18.07 -33.74
N ALA A 17 -14.29 19.21 -33.87
CA ALA A 17 -13.58 19.60 -35.11
C ALA A 17 -12.14 19.07 -35.01
N LEU A 18 -11.77 18.20 -35.97
CA LEU A 18 -10.39 17.79 -36.22
C LEU A 18 -9.67 18.88 -37.00
N ALA A 19 -8.55 19.39 -36.48
CA ALA A 19 -7.57 20.13 -37.24
C ALA A 19 -6.25 19.35 -37.20
N ALA A 20 -5.91 18.75 -38.35
CA ALA A 20 -4.61 18.17 -38.63
C ALA A 20 -3.66 19.29 -39.13
N LEU A 21 -2.50 19.41 -38.52
CA LEU A 21 -1.38 20.15 -39.12
C LEU A 21 -0.11 19.33 -38.91
N GLY A 22 0.38 18.77 -40.03
CA GLY A 22 1.66 18.14 -40.12
C GLY A 22 2.79 19.17 -40.21
N VAL A 23 3.89 18.89 -39.56
CA VAL A 23 5.18 19.49 -39.87
C VAL A 23 6.24 18.40 -39.95
N LEU A 24 6.75 18.25 -41.15
CA LEU A 24 7.86 17.43 -41.59
C LEU A 24 9.15 18.23 -41.35
N SER A 25 10.13 17.68 -40.64
CA SER A 25 11.50 18.17 -40.72
C SER A 25 12.50 17.03 -40.75
N LEU A 26 13.16 16.96 -41.92
CA LEU A 26 14.31 16.13 -42.23
C LEU A 26 15.60 16.73 -41.62
N GLY A 27 16.58 15.85 -41.42
CA GLY A 27 18.03 16.15 -41.40
C GLY A 27 18.62 15.81 -40.03
N VAL A 28 19.76 15.18 -39.89
CA VAL A 28 20.95 15.05 -40.72
C VAL A 28 21.76 13.85 -40.25
N MET A 29 22.34 13.10 -41.20
CA MET A 29 23.39 12.11 -41.05
C MET A 29 24.63 12.70 -40.36
N GLY A 30 25.22 11.93 -39.45
CA GLY A 30 26.55 12.14 -38.90
C GLY A 30 27.28 10.82 -38.76
N CYS A 31 28.11 10.51 -39.76
CA CYS A 31 29.00 9.36 -39.88
C CYS A 31 30.33 9.66 -39.21
N GLY A 32 30.99 8.61 -38.64
CA GLY A 32 32.40 8.66 -38.29
C GLY A 32 32.66 8.12 -36.89
N LYS A 33 33.52 7.24 -36.60
CA LYS A 33 34.65 6.59 -37.24
C LYS A 33 35.15 5.49 -36.30
N LYS A 34 35.45 4.35 -36.81
CA LYS A 34 36.06 3.20 -36.18
C LYS A 34 37.55 3.52 -35.95
N GLU A 35 38.10 3.31 -34.78
CA GLU A 35 39.53 3.06 -34.60
C GLU A 35 39.78 1.90 -33.63
N THR A 36 40.68 1.06 -34.07
CA THR A 36 41.12 -0.23 -33.63
C THR A 36 42.33 -0.08 -32.70
N SER A 37 42.49 -1.08 -31.82
CA SER A 37 43.77 -1.57 -31.26
C SER A 37 44.36 -0.82 -30.07
N THR A 38 44.58 -1.51 -28.97
CA THR A 38 45.85 -2.21 -28.69
C THR A 38 45.72 -2.98 -27.38
N GLU A 39 46.09 -4.24 -27.39
CA GLU A 39 46.33 -5.09 -26.22
C GLU A 39 47.46 -4.51 -25.35
N ALA A 40 47.23 -4.48 -24.04
CA ALA A 40 48.32 -4.45 -23.06
C ALA A 40 47.99 -5.47 -21.97
N THR A 41 48.63 -6.60 -22.07
CA THR A 41 48.75 -7.64 -21.06
C THR A 41 49.45 -7.04 -19.84
N THR A 42 48.77 -6.99 -18.71
CA THR A 42 49.40 -6.77 -17.40
C THR A 42 49.01 -7.93 -16.49
N GLU A 43 49.96 -8.81 -16.28
CA GLU A 43 49.91 -9.83 -15.25
C GLU A 43 49.79 -9.12 -13.88
N THR A 44 48.72 -9.32 -13.16
CA THR A 44 48.61 -8.92 -11.76
C THR A 44 48.49 -10.17 -10.91
N THR A 45 49.54 -10.36 -10.17
CA THR A 45 49.77 -11.35 -9.11
C THR A 45 48.54 -11.43 -8.20
N THR A 46 47.90 -12.59 -8.13
CA THR A 46 46.90 -12.93 -7.16
C THR A 46 47.54 -13.08 -5.77
N THR A 47 47.38 -12.11 -4.93
CA THR A 47 47.64 -12.26 -3.49
C THR A 47 46.34 -12.72 -2.85
N GLU A 48 46.28 -13.99 -2.49
CA GLU A 48 45.20 -14.53 -1.64
C GLU A 48 45.32 -13.93 -0.26
N ALA A 49 44.45 -12.96 0.05
CA ALA A 49 44.23 -12.54 1.43
C ALA A 49 43.22 -13.50 2.05
N THR A 50 43.71 -14.43 2.83
CA THR A 50 42.89 -15.25 3.73
C THR A 50 42.31 -14.31 4.78
N THR A 51 41.06 -13.91 4.58
CA THR A 51 40.26 -13.24 5.61
C THR A 51 39.74 -14.31 6.55
N GLU A 52 40.38 -14.46 7.69
CA GLU A 52 39.82 -15.20 8.81
C GLU A 52 38.55 -14.48 9.25
N ALA A 53 37.39 -15.04 8.92
CA ALA A 53 36.12 -14.61 9.46
C ALA A 53 36.08 -14.96 10.94
N THR A 54 36.40 -13.97 11.77
CA THR A 54 36.10 -14.05 13.19
C THR A 54 34.58 -14.05 13.33
N THR A 55 34.03 -15.22 13.54
CA THR A 55 32.62 -15.38 13.94
C THR A 55 32.56 -14.90 15.40
N GLU A 56 32.25 -13.63 15.60
CA GLU A 56 31.78 -13.16 16.90
C GLU A 56 30.47 -13.91 17.17
N ALA A 57 30.48 -14.75 18.20
CA ALA A 57 29.30 -15.37 18.72
C ALA A 57 28.37 -14.24 19.19
N ALA A 58 27.30 -14.00 18.44
CA ALA A 58 26.25 -13.08 18.86
C ALA A 58 25.72 -13.62 20.20
N THR A 59 25.97 -12.85 21.27
CA THR A 59 25.34 -13.12 22.56
C THR A 59 23.85 -12.91 22.34
N GLU A 60 23.07 -13.97 22.38
CA GLU A 60 21.61 -13.87 22.33
C GLU A 60 21.15 -13.05 23.53
N VAL A 61 20.66 -11.85 23.24
CA VAL A 61 20.02 -11.00 24.25
C VAL A 61 18.68 -11.65 24.55
N GLN A 62 18.52 -12.20 25.74
CA GLN A 62 17.24 -12.73 26.19
C GLN A 62 16.30 -11.56 26.46
N HIS A 63 15.23 -11.47 25.69
CA HIS A 63 14.15 -10.52 25.88
C HIS A 63 13.04 -11.14 26.71
N GLU A 64 12.48 -10.39 27.65
CA GLU A 64 11.27 -10.78 28.38
C GLU A 64 10.03 -10.34 27.60
N GLY A 65 8.95 -11.15 27.66
CA GLY A 65 7.67 -10.84 27.01
C GLY A 65 7.49 -11.48 25.63
N VAL A 66 6.50 -11.00 24.88
CA VAL A 66 6.16 -11.48 23.56
C VAL A 66 6.57 -10.43 22.51
N TYR A 67 7.19 -10.91 21.45
CA TYR A 67 7.61 -10.03 20.35
C TYR A 67 6.41 -9.65 19.48
N ASN A 68 6.22 -8.34 19.27
CA ASN A 68 5.26 -7.81 18.31
C ASN A 68 5.97 -7.58 16.97
N ASP A 69 5.70 -8.43 16.00
CA ASP A 69 6.31 -8.41 14.67
C ASP A 69 5.87 -7.21 13.81
N LEU A 70 4.77 -6.54 14.15
CA LEU A 70 4.29 -5.34 13.46
C LEU A 70 5.03 -4.08 13.92
N THR A 71 5.36 -3.98 15.19
CA THR A 71 6.04 -2.80 15.76
C THR A 71 7.53 -3.02 15.97
N GLY A 72 7.98 -4.28 16.04
CA GLY A 72 9.35 -4.64 16.35
C GLY A 72 9.68 -4.55 17.85
N GLU A 73 8.68 -4.49 18.70
CA GLU A 73 8.82 -4.30 20.15
C GLU A 73 8.56 -5.58 20.93
N TRP A 74 9.23 -5.72 22.09
CA TRP A 74 8.94 -6.76 23.08
C TRP A 74 7.93 -6.22 24.10
N VAL A 75 6.79 -6.90 24.23
CA VAL A 75 5.69 -6.51 25.13
C VAL A 75 5.80 -7.35 26.40
N THR A 76 6.31 -6.77 27.47
CA THR A 76 6.68 -7.46 28.70
C THR A 76 5.50 -7.86 29.60
N ASP A 77 4.37 -7.21 29.45
CA ASP A 77 3.12 -7.52 30.15
C ASP A 77 2.25 -8.58 29.45
N ARG A 78 2.73 -9.09 28.31
CA ARG A 78 2.08 -10.15 27.54
C ARG A 78 2.82 -11.47 27.70
N THR A 79 2.08 -12.55 27.90
CA THR A 79 2.59 -13.92 28.05
C THR A 79 2.17 -14.86 26.92
N GLU A 80 1.17 -14.46 26.14
CA GLU A 80 0.63 -15.25 25.04
C GLU A 80 1.05 -14.67 23.71
N GLU A 81 1.48 -15.54 22.77
CA GLU A 81 1.80 -15.16 21.40
C GLU A 81 0.62 -14.43 20.72
N TYR A 82 0.94 -13.57 19.78
CA TYR A 82 -0.07 -12.92 18.97
C TYR A 82 -0.72 -13.93 18.02
N GLY A 83 -2.03 -13.79 17.87
CA GLY A 83 -2.77 -14.50 16.84
C GLY A 83 -2.65 -13.82 15.48
N ARG A 84 -3.52 -14.23 14.56
CA ARG A 84 -3.66 -13.58 13.26
C ARG A 84 -4.15 -12.15 13.46
N PRO A 85 -3.49 -11.13 12.90
CA PRO A 85 -3.87 -9.73 13.08
C PRO A 85 -5.24 -9.44 12.45
N ILE A 86 -5.90 -8.37 12.89
CA ILE A 86 -7.08 -7.83 12.23
C ILE A 86 -6.72 -6.53 11.51
N ALA A 87 -7.33 -6.31 10.35
CA ALA A 87 -7.22 -5.09 9.57
C ALA A 87 -8.60 -4.46 9.41
N VAL A 88 -8.81 -3.26 9.93
CA VAL A 88 -10.15 -2.66 10.04
C VAL A 88 -10.24 -1.36 9.27
N MET A 89 -11.24 -1.30 8.35
CA MET A 89 -11.54 -0.08 7.59
C MET A 89 -12.26 0.96 8.44
N LEU A 90 -11.63 2.09 8.65
CA LEU A 90 -12.14 3.17 9.50
C LEU A 90 -12.42 4.45 8.71
N ASN A 91 -13.40 5.20 9.19
CA ASN A 91 -13.78 6.49 8.64
C ASN A 91 -12.76 7.56 9.06
N ASN A 92 -12.53 8.56 8.21
CA ASN A 92 -11.64 9.69 8.52
C ASN A 92 -12.25 11.03 8.12
N ILE A 93 -13.57 11.19 8.26
CA ILE A 93 -14.24 12.47 8.07
C ILE A 93 -14.49 13.13 9.44
N SER A 94 -14.68 14.45 9.45
CA SER A 94 -14.94 15.22 10.66
C SER A 94 -16.10 14.69 11.52
N ASP A 95 -17.16 14.21 10.87
CA ASP A 95 -18.35 13.68 11.55
C ASP A 95 -18.12 12.33 12.24
N ALA A 96 -16.98 11.69 11.96
CA ALA A 96 -16.58 10.43 12.59
C ALA A 96 -15.67 10.63 13.81
N MET A 97 -15.35 11.86 14.14
CA MET A 97 -14.47 12.19 15.27
C MET A 97 -15.27 12.40 16.58
N PRO A 98 -14.69 12.04 17.73
CA PRO A 98 -13.45 11.29 17.88
C PRO A 98 -13.62 9.81 17.49
N GLN A 99 -12.58 9.26 16.88
CA GLN A 99 -12.55 7.83 16.59
C GLN A 99 -12.32 7.02 17.87
N CYS A 100 -12.88 5.81 17.91
CA CYS A 100 -12.75 4.91 19.06
C CYS A 100 -11.58 3.94 18.82
N ASP A 101 -10.72 3.81 19.81
CA ASP A 101 -9.63 2.82 19.93
C ASP A 101 -8.63 2.72 18.76
N ILE A 102 -8.65 3.65 17.80
CA ILE A 102 -7.68 3.64 16.69
C ILE A 102 -6.24 3.83 17.18
N GLY A 103 -6.06 4.52 18.30
CA GLY A 103 -4.75 4.71 18.92
C GLY A 103 -4.12 3.43 19.49
N LYS A 104 -4.86 2.32 19.50
CA LYS A 104 -4.36 0.98 19.86
C LYS A 104 -3.88 0.17 18.64
N ALA A 105 -4.00 0.72 17.43
CA ALA A 105 -3.49 0.07 16.24
C ALA A 105 -1.96 0.06 16.24
N ASP A 106 -1.38 -1.07 15.87
CA ASP A 106 0.08 -1.23 15.68
C ASP A 106 0.54 -0.44 14.45
N ILE A 107 -0.26 -0.46 13.39
CA ILE A 107 -0.01 0.27 12.15
C ILE A 107 -1.31 0.91 11.66
N VAL A 108 -1.21 2.15 11.13
CA VAL A 108 -2.34 2.83 10.49
C VAL A 108 -1.93 3.31 9.10
N TYR A 109 -2.67 2.85 8.09
CA TYR A 109 -2.55 3.33 6.73
C TYR A 109 -3.63 4.35 6.42
N GLU A 110 -3.22 5.53 5.97
CA GLU A 110 -4.14 6.55 5.45
C GLU A 110 -4.01 6.64 3.94
N MET A 111 -5.11 6.39 3.22
CA MET A 111 -5.13 6.50 1.76
C MET A 111 -6.37 7.24 1.27
N LYS A 112 -6.19 7.92 0.14
CA LYS A 112 -7.26 8.69 -0.50
C LYS A 112 -8.32 7.78 -1.10
N VAL A 113 -9.59 8.17 -0.92
CA VAL A 113 -10.74 7.53 -1.53
C VAL A 113 -11.52 8.54 -2.37
N GLU A 114 -12.71 8.19 -2.84
CA GLU A 114 -13.56 9.06 -3.64
C GLU A 114 -13.97 10.33 -2.86
N GLY A 115 -14.28 11.38 -3.58
CA GLY A 115 -14.76 12.64 -3.01
C GLY A 115 -13.68 13.48 -2.33
N GLY A 116 -12.40 13.15 -2.53
CA GLY A 116 -11.28 13.91 -1.97
C GLY A 116 -11.03 13.69 -0.46
N ILE A 117 -11.72 12.72 0.14
CA ILE A 117 -11.51 12.33 1.54
C ILE A 117 -10.52 11.18 1.64
N THR A 118 -10.07 10.88 2.85
CA THR A 118 -9.26 9.70 3.16
C THR A 118 -10.05 8.71 4.02
N ARG A 119 -9.55 7.49 4.09
CA ARG A 119 -9.93 6.46 5.07
C ARG A 119 -8.69 5.93 5.74
N LEU A 120 -8.91 5.29 6.87
CA LEU A 120 -7.84 4.63 7.61
C LEU A 120 -8.05 3.12 7.56
N LEU A 121 -6.93 2.39 7.52
CA LEU A 121 -6.88 0.96 7.79
C LEU A 121 -6.01 0.77 9.02
N GLY A 122 -6.61 0.41 10.13
CA GLY A 122 -5.87 0.04 11.34
C GLY A 122 -5.54 -1.43 11.32
N ILE A 123 -4.27 -1.78 11.55
CA ILE A 123 -3.79 -3.15 11.74
C ILE A 123 -3.52 -3.34 13.23
N PHE A 124 -4.06 -4.41 13.79
CA PHE A 124 -3.97 -4.70 15.22
C PHE A 124 -3.50 -6.15 15.41
N ASN A 125 -2.38 -6.33 16.09
CA ASN A 125 -1.96 -7.64 16.59
C ASN A 125 -2.71 -7.99 17.88
N ASP A 126 -2.84 -7.02 18.78
CA ASP A 126 -3.64 -7.19 19.98
C ASP A 126 -4.98 -6.47 19.85
N TYR A 127 -6.04 -7.24 19.77
CA TYR A 127 -7.41 -6.76 19.75
C TYR A 127 -8.24 -7.21 20.96
N SER A 128 -7.60 -7.84 21.96
CA SER A 128 -8.26 -8.33 23.19
C SER A 128 -8.78 -7.19 24.05
N ASN A 129 -8.10 -6.02 23.99
CA ASN A 129 -8.40 -4.85 24.79
C ASN A 129 -9.21 -3.77 24.03
N LEU A 130 -9.73 -4.09 22.84
CA LEU A 130 -10.57 -3.17 22.08
C LEU A 130 -11.99 -3.18 22.64
N GLU A 131 -12.43 -2.05 23.20
CA GLU A 131 -13.80 -1.91 23.70
C GLU A 131 -14.75 -1.54 22.56
N LYS A 132 -14.32 -0.64 21.67
CA LYS A 132 -15.13 -0.13 20.58
C LYS A 132 -14.25 0.35 19.46
N LEU A 133 -14.44 -0.17 18.25
CA LEU A 133 -13.72 0.26 17.06
C LEU A 133 -14.71 0.76 16.00
N GLY A 134 -14.43 1.90 15.40
CA GLY A 134 -15.30 2.45 14.35
C GLY A 134 -15.28 3.99 14.27
N SER A 135 -16.05 4.54 13.35
CA SER A 135 -17.04 3.88 12.48
C SER A 135 -16.36 3.12 11.33
N ILE A 136 -16.83 1.89 11.09
CA ILE A 136 -16.32 1.03 10.03
C ILE A 136 -16.85 1.49 8.65
N ARG A 137 -16.02 1.36 7.62
CA ARG A 137 -16.33 1.82 6.26
C ARG A 137 -16.04 0.79 5.19
N SER A 138 -16.49 1.13 3.99
CA SER A 138 -16.41 0.24 2.82
C SER A 138 -14.98 0.04 2.36
N CYS A 139 -14.69 -1.19 1.94
CA CYS A 139 -13.40 -1.56 1.40
C CYS A 139 -13.12 -0.91 0.03
N ARG A 140 -11.84 -0.82 -0.31
CA ARG A 140 -11.30 -0.46 -1.61
C ARG A 140 -10.20 -1.44 -1.99
N PRO A 141 -9.94 -1.71 -3.26
CA PRO A 141 -9.05 -2.80 -3.69
C PRO A 141 -7.63 -2.69 -3.12
N TYR A 142 -7.09 -1.50 -3.01
CA TYR A 142 -5.75 -1.28 -2.47
C TYR A 142 -5.66 -1.56 -0.97
N TYR A 143 -6.71 -1.36 -0.19
CA TYR A 143 -6.76 -1.75 1.22
C TYR A 143 -6.84 -3.26 1.41
N VAL A 144 -7.53 -3.97 0.51
CA VAL A 144 -7.52 -5.44 0.48
C VAL A 144 -6.09 -5.95 0.28
N THR A 145 -5.35 -5.35 -0.66
CA THR A 145 -3.95 -5.72 -0.91
C THR A 145 -3.11 -5.56 0.35
N VAL A 146 -3.21 -4.43 1.04
CA VAL A 146 -2.47 -4.21 2.30
C VAL A 146 -2.86 -5.23 3.37
N ALA A 147 -4.16 -5.48 3.58
CA ALA A 147 -4.61 -6.45 4.57
C ALA A 147 -4.07 -7.87 4.30
N MET A 148 -3.95 -8.24 3.01
CA MET A 148 -3.37 -9.52 2.59
C MET A 148 -1.87 -9.62 2.87
N GLU A 149 -1.10 -8.52 2.78
CA GLU A 149 0.33 -8.51 3.08
C GLU A 149 0.61 -8.87 4.54
N TYR A 150 -0.34 -8.60 5.44
CA TYR A 150 -0.29 -8.97 6.85
C TYR A 150 -0.99 -10.29 7.17
N ASP A 151 -1.50 -10.99 6.16
CA ASP A 151 -2.41 -12.14 6.38
C ASP A 151 -3.54 -11.83 7.37
N ALA A 152 -3.99 -10.58 7.40
CA ALA A 152 -4.93 -10.08 8.41
C ALA A 152 -6.37 -10.53 8.13
N ILE A 153 -7.16 -10.71 9.19
CA ILE A 153 -8.61 -10.83 9.08
C ILE A 153 -9.16 -9.45 8.72
N TYR A 154 -9.63 -9.29 7.48
CA TYR A 154 -10.06 -8.00 6.96
C TYR A 154 -11.51 -7.67 7.33
N MET A 155 -11.70 -6.57 8.05
CA MET A 155 -13.00 -6.11 8.54
C MET A 155 -13.43 -4.81 7.85
N HIS A 156 -14.58 -4.84 7.20
CA HIS A 156 -15.14 -3.70 6.49
C HIS A 156 -16.68 -3.73 6.48
N TYR A 157 -17.30 -2.61 6.18
CA TYR A 157 -18.75 -2.52 5.98
C TYR A 157 -19.05 -1.89 4.62
N GLY A 158 -19.56 -2.71 3.68
CA GLY A 158 -19.73 -2.37 2.28
C GLY A 158 -18.42 -2.37 1.49
N GLN A 159 -18.50 -2.21 0.20
CA GLN A 159 -17.37 -2.20 -0.73
C GLN A 159 -17.67 -1.39 -1.98
N SER A 160 -16.60 -0.99 -2.71
CA SER A 160 -16.74 -0.55 -4.10
C SER A 160 -16.82 -1.77 -5.03
N PRO A 161 -17.32 -1.63 -6.27
CA PRO A 161 -17.31 -2.74 -7.24
C PRO A 161 -15.92 -3.35 -7.44
N GLN A 162 -14.88 -2.52 -7.52
CA GLN A 162 -13.49 -2.98 -7.65
C GLN A 162 -12.98 -3.62 -6.34
N GLY A 163 -13.48 -3.17 -5.18
CA GLY A 163 -13.19 -3.80 -3.89
C GLY A 163 -13.80 -5.19 -3.78
N GLU A 164 -15.04 -5.36 -4.27
CA GLU A 164 -15.72 -6.65 -4.33
C GLU A 164 -15.00 -7.63 -5.25
N GLU A 165 -14.61 -7.18 -6.44
CA GLU A 165 -13.82 -7.97 -7.39
C GLU A 165 -12.49 -8.42 -6.76
N LYS A 166 -11.78 -7.50 -6.09
CA LYS A 166 -10.52 -7.82 -5.41
C LYS A 166 -10.72 -8.84 -4.28
N LEU A 167 -11.73 -8.68 -3.44
CA LEU A 167 -12.06 -9.64 -2.37
C LEU A 167 -12.35 -11.03 -2.93
N SER A 168 -13.14 -11.11 -4.01
CA SER A 168 -13.51 -12.38 -4.64
C SER A 168 -12.32 -13.09 -5.29
N SER A 169 -11.31 -12.35 -5.74
CA SER A 169 -10.11 -12.90 -6.37
C SER A 169 -9.01 -13.27 -5.38
N SER A 170 -9.19 -12.96 -4.11
CA SER A 170 -8.16 -13.06 -3.05
C SER A 170 -8.47 -14.15 -2.02
N GLY A 171 -9.62 -14.84 -2.13
CA GLY A 171 -10.08 -15.92 -1.26
C GLY A 171 -9.81 -17.31 -1.77
#